data_14452754cee08f1be8c3f845b71c8176
#
_entry.id   14452754cee08f1be8c3f845b71c8176
#
_cell.length_a   1.000
_cell.length_b   1.000
_cell.length_c   1.000
_cell.angle_alpha   90.00
_cell.angle_beta   90.00
_cell.angle_gamma   90.00
#
_symmetry.space_group_name_H-M   'P 1'
#
loop_
_entity.id
_entity.type
_entity.pdbx_description
1 polymer ?
#
loop_
_entity_poly.entity_id
_entity_poly.type
_entity_poly.pdbx_seq_one_letter_code
_entity_poly.pdbx_strand_id
1 'polypeptide(L)'
;MNQISTVSEITAQDLADYLRISDPTQDDINTLNTLLTVAKVYVAEYTGRSIQDLDSYRDIIIVIFVLVQDMWDNRTLYVETNNVSKVIVSILNLHAVNLL
;
A
#
# COMPACT_ATOMS: atom_id res chain seq x y z
N MET A 1 1.00 13.90 -9.55
CA MET A 1 1.66 12.65 -9.16
C MET A 1 2.41 12.09 -10.36
N ASN A 2 3.62 11.62 -10.16
CA ASN A 2 4.39 10.98 -11.22
C ASN A 2 3.69 9.68 -11.63
N GLN A 3 3.93 9.26 -12.87
CA GLN A 3 3.39 7.98 -13.31
C GLN A 3 4.16 6.85 -12.62
N ILE A 4 3.46 6.12 -11.79
CA ILE A 4 4.00 4.97 -11.07
C ILE A 4 3.51 3.72 -11.79
N SER A 5 4.44 2.88 -12.22
CA SER A 5 4.11 1.66 -12.95
C SER A 5 4.23 0.40 -12.08
N THR A 6 4.99 0.46 -11.00
CA THR A 6 5.24 -0.70 -10.15
C THR A 6 5.15 -0.34 -8.68
N VAL A 7 4.91 -1.35 -7.85
CA VAL A 7 4.86 -1.19 -6.40
C VAL A 7 6.21 -0.70 -5.87
N SER A 8 7.31 -1.17 -6.43
CA SER A 8 8.66 -0.80 -6.00
C SER A 8 8.98 0.67 -6.21
N GLU A 9 8.27 1.34 -7.13
CA GLU A 9 8.50 2.76 -7.43
C GLU A 9 7.81 3.72 -6.45
N ILE A 10 6.90 3.23 -5.62
CA ILE A 10 6.13 4.09 -4.71
C ILE A 10 7.06 4.69 -3.66
N THR A 11 7.00 6.00 -3.50
CA THR A 11 7.79 6.73 -2.50
C THR A 11 6.88 7.38 -1.46
N ALA A 12 7.49 7.80 -0.34
CA ALA A 12 6.75 8.56 0.67
C ALA A 12 6.18 9.86 0.11
N GLN A 13 6.88 10.49 -0.83
CA GLN A 13 6.37 11.72 -1.46
C GLN A 13 5.13 11.42 -2.31
N ASP A 14 5.11 10.31 -3.03
CA ASP A 14 3.92 9.89 -3.77
C ASP A 14 2.72 9.71 -2.84
N LEU A 15 2.96 9.12 -1.67
CA LEU A 15 1.91 8.94 -0.67
C LEU A 15 1.44 10.27 -0.09
N ALA A 16 2.38 11.19 0.20
CA ALA A 16 2.03 12.52 0.68
C ALA A 16 1.17 13.27 -0.35
N ASP A 17 1.51 13.16 -1.62
CA ASP A 17 0.73 13.78 -2.70
C ASP A 17 -0.68 13.18 -2.77
N TYR A 18 -0.78 11.86 -2.68
CA TYR A 18 -2.06 11.16 -2.70
C TYR A 18 -2.94 11.58 -1.52
N LEU A 19 -2.35 11.70 -0.33
CA LEU A 19 -3.05 12.08 0.90
C LEU A 19 -3.27 13.59 1.00
N ARG A 20 -2.77 14.34 0.03
CA ARG A 20 -2.88 15.81 -0.03
C ARG A 20 -2.24 16.50 1.17
N ILE A 21 -1.11 15.97 1.61
CA ILE A 21 -0.33 16.59 2.67
C ILE A 21 0.57 17.64 2.03
N SER A 22 0.29 18.92 2.33
CA SER A 22 1.12 20.03 1.85
C SER A 22 2.36 20.15 2.74
N ASP A 23 3.52 20.29 2.12
CA ASP A 23 4.78 20.48 2.82
C ASP A 23 4.98 19.45 3.94
N PRO A 24 5.04 18.15 3.59
CA PRO A 24 5.20 17.13 4.61
C PRO A 24 6.50 17.35 5.40
N THR A 25 6.41 17.22 6.72
CA THR A 25 7.58 17.30 7.59
C THR A 25 8.42 16.03 7.44
N GLN A 26 9.64 16.07 7.99
CA GLN A 26 10.47 14.86 8.01
C GLN A 26 9.78 13.74 8.80
N ASP A 27 9.08 14.08 9.88
CA ASP A 27 8.32 13.09 10.65
C ASP A 27 7.19 12.49 9.82
N ASP A 28 6.50 13.30 9.01
CA ASP A 28 5.47 12.80 8.09
C ASP A 28 6.07 11.82 7.10
N ILE A 29 7.21 12.16 6.50
CA ILE A 29 7.88 11.30 5.54
C ILE A 29 8.32 9.98 6.20
N ASN A 30 8.87 10.05 7.39
CA ASN A 30 9.29 8.85 8.13
C ASN A 30 8.10 7.95 8.43
N THR A 31 6.98 8.54 8.87
CA THR A 31 5.75 7.79 9.14
C THR A 31 5.24 7.13 7.85
N LEU A 32 5.19 7.87 6.74
CA LEU A 32 4.71 7.33 5.47
C LEU A 32 5.61 6.19 4.98
N ASN A 33 6.92 6.29 5.16
CA ASN A 33 7.83 5.18 4.83
C ASN A 33 7.52 3.93 5.65
N THR A 34 7.21 4.10 6.93
CA THR A 34 6.82 2.98 7.80
C THR A 34 5.51 2.36 7.32
N LEU A 35 4.50 3.18 7.03
CA LEU A 35 3.21 2.69 6.56
C LEU A 35 3.33 1.99 5.19
N LEU A 36 4.18 2.51 4.33
CA LEU A 36 4.46 1.89 3.04
C LEU A 36 5.02 0.48 3.23
N THR A 37 5.98 0.33 4.13
CA THR A 37 6.57 -0.98 4.45
C THR A 37 5.50 -1.93 4.99
N VAL A 38 4.67 -1.47 5.92
CA VAL A 38 3.59 -2.29 6.50
C VAL A 38 2.62 -2.74 5.41
N ALA A 39 2.21 -1.82 4.53
CA ALA A 39 1.29 -2.15 3.45
C ALA A 39 1.89 -3.18 2.49
N LYS A 40 3.15 -3.01 2.11
CA LYS A 40 3.84 -3.96 1.22
C LYS A 40 3.92 -5.34 1.83
N VAL A 41 4.28 -5.43 3.11
CA VAL A 41 4.37 -6.71 3.82
C VAL A 41 2.99 -7.38 3.87
N TYR A 42 1.95 -6.61 4.19
CA TYR A 42 0.59 -7.14 4.24
C TYR A 42 0.19 -7.74 2.89
N VAL A 43 0.41 -7.00 1.80
CA VAL A 43 0.03 -7.46 0.47
C VAL A 43 0.85 -8.69 0.07
N ALA A 44 2.15 -8.68 0.33
CA ALA A 44 3.01 -9.82 0.00
C ALA A 44 2.57 -11.07 0.75
N GLU A 45 2.28 -10.96 2.03
CA GLU A 45 1.82 -12.10 2.85
C GLU A 45 0.44 -12.58 2.42
N TYR A 46 -0.48 -11.66 2.15
CA TYR A 46 -1.83 -12.02 1.73
C TYR A 46 -1.82 -12.77 0.40
N THR A 47 -1.05 -12.28 -0.55
CA THR A 47 -1.02 -12.86 -1.90
C THR A 47 -0.07 -14.05 -2.01
N GLY A 48 0.86 -14.21 -1.08
CA GLY A 48 1.91 -15.21 -1.17
C GLY A 48 2.93 -14.91 -2.26
N ARG A 49 3.05 -13.62 -2.67
CA ARG A 49 3.96 -13.18 -3.72
C ARG A 49 5.01 -12.23 -3.17
N SER A 50 6.19 -12.24 -3.78
CA SER A 50 7.21 -11.24 -3.47
C SER A 50 6.80 -9.87 -4.04
N ILE A 51 7.42 -8.80 -3.54
CA ILE A 51 7.19 -7.46 -4.09
C ILE A 51 7.57 -7.41 -5.57
N GLN A 52 8.63 -8.11 -5.96
CA GLN A 52 9.05 -8.17 -7.36
C GLN A 52 7.99 -8.82 -8.25
N ASP A 53 7.34 -9.87 -7.77
CA ASP A 53 6.22 -10.48 -8.49
C ASP A 53 5.05 -9.49 -8.61
N LEU A 54 4.77 -8.77 -7.52
CA LEU A 54 3.67 -7.80 -7.49
C LEU A 54 3.90 -6.61 -8.41
N ASP A 55 5.15 -6.34 -8.78
CA ASP A 55 5.47 -5.27 -9.72
C ASP A 55 4.87 -5.50 -11.11
N SER A 56 4.47 -6.74 -11.42
CA SER A 56 3.77 -7.05 -12.66
C SER A 56 2.29 -6.64 -12.66
N TYR A 57 1.73 -6.25 -11.51
CA TYR A 57 0.31 -6.00 -11.33
C TYR A 57 0.06 -4.56 -10.92
N ARG A 58 -0.38 -3.75 -11.89
CA ARG A 58 -0.56 -2.30 -11.65
C ARG A 58 -1.68 -1.99 -10.68
N ASP A 59 -2.69 -2.84 -10.59
CA ASP A 59 -3.81 -2.64 -9.67
C ASP A 59 -3.39 -2.77 -8.19
N ILE A 60 -2.29 -3.45 -7.91
CA ILE A 60 -1.75 -3.53 -6.55
C ILE A 60 -1.27 -2.16 -6.06
N ILE A 61 -0.86 -1.27 -6.96
CA ILE A 61 -0.47 0.10 -6.59
C ILE A 61 -1.62 0.80 -5.86
N ILE A 62 -2.83 0.69 -6.40
CA ILE A 62 -4.02 1.28 -5.77
C ILE A 62 -4.25 0.68 -4.38
N VAL A 63 -4.07 -0.63 -4.25
CA VAL A 63 -4.21 -1.32 -2.96
C VAL A 63 -3.26 -0.72 -1.93
N ILE A 64 -2.00 -0.52 -2.30
CA ILE A 64 -1.00 0.05 -1.39
C ILE A 64 -1.44 1.46 -0.94
N PHE A 65 -1.85 2.32 -1.88
CA PHE A 65 -2.29 3.68 -1.54
C PHE A 65 -3.48 3.67 -0.58
N VAL A 66 -4.46 2.81 -0.83
CA VAL A 66 -5.66 2.74 0.02
C VAL A 66 -5.32 2.22 1.41
N LEU A 67 -4.45 1.20 1.50
CA LEU A 67 -4.04 0.66 2.81
C LEU A 67 -3.27 1.70 3.62
N VAL A 68 -2.37 2.45 2.98
CA VAL A 68 -1.62 3.52 3.66
C VAL A 68 -2.58 4.61 4.13
N GLN A 69 -3.53 5.02 3.28
CA GLN A 69 -4.52 6.03 3.66
C GLN A 69 -5.30 5.60 4.89
N ASP A 70 -5.76 4.35 4.92
CA ASP A 70 -6.52 3.83 6.06
C ASP A 70 -5.70 3.90 7.35
N MET A 71 -4.45 3.44 7.30
CA MET A 71 -3.56 3.51 8.47
C MET A 71 -3.27 4.94 8.88
N TRP A 72 -3.05 5.83 7.91
CA TRP A 72 -2.78 7.24 8.19
C TRP A 72 -3.97 7.89 8.88
N ASP A 73 -5.18 7.70 8.33
CA ASP A 73 -6.39 8.31 8.85
C ASP A 73 -6.74 7.81 10.26
N ASN A 74 -6.48 6.53 10.52
CA ASN A 74 -6.82 5.90 11.81
C ASN A 74 -5.66 5.93 12.79
N ARG A 75 -4.52 6.49 12.40
CA ARG A 75 -3.32 6.58 13.25
C ARG A 75 -2.86 5.22 13.76
N THR A 76 -2.89 4.21 12.88
CA THR A 76 -2.43 2.86 13.20
C THR A 76 -1.17 2.54 12.40
N LEU A 77 -0.39 1.59 12.92
CA LEU A 77 0.81 1.07 12.24
C LEU A 77 0.59 -0.38 11.79
N TYR A 78 -0.66 -0.77 11.59
CA TYR A 78 -1.04 -2.09 11.11
C TYR A 78 -2.28 -1.98 10.23
N VAL A 79 -2.47 -2.97 9.35
CA VAL A 79 -3.67 -3.02 8.52
C VAL A 79 -4.82 -3.56 9.36
N GLU A 80 -5.88 -2.74 9.49
CA GLU A 80 -7.09 -3.16 10.19
C GLU A 80 -7.99 -3.89 9.20
N THR A 81 -8.01 -5.23 9.31
CA THR A 81 -8.71 -6.06 8.32
C THR A 81 -10.20 -5.76 8.22
N ASN A 82 -10.81 -5.30 9.31
CA ASN A 82 -12.23 -4.95 9.30
C ASN A 82 -12.53 -3.71 8.46
N ASN A 83 -11.52 -2.87 8.20
CA ASN A 83 -11.66 -1.65 7.41
C ASN A 83 -11.35 -1.85 5.94
N VAL A 84 -10.78 -3.01 5.58
CA VAL A 84 -10.42 -3.28 4.18
C VAL A 84 -11.69 -3.50 3.37
N SER A 85 -11.88 -2.69 2.32
CA SER A 85 -13.08 -2.77 1.50
C SER A 85 -13.13 -4.08 0.71
N LYS A 86 -14.35 -4.46 0.29
CA LYS A 86 -14.54 -5.66 -0.53
C LYS A 86 -13.83 -5.55 -1.87
N VAL A 87 -13.72 -4.34 -2.41
CA VAL A 87 -13.01 -4.12 -3.68
C VAL A 87 -11.53 -4.44 -3.51
N ILE A 88 -10.91 -3.97 -2.43
CA ILE A 88 -9.51 -4.25 -2.15
C ILE A 88 -9.30 -5.75 -1.93
N VAL A 89 -10.17 -6.38 -1.15
CA VAL A 89 -10.10 -7.83 -0.92
C VAL A 89 -10.21 -8.59 -2.24
N SER A 90 -11.10 -8.16 -3.13
CA SER A 90 -11.26 -8.80 -4.43
C SER A 90 -9.99 -8.70 -5.29
N ILE A 91 -9.34 -7.53 -5.29
CA ILE A 91 -8.08 -7.36 -6.01
C ILE A 91 -6.99 -8.26 -5.43
N LEU A 92 -6.88 -8.29 -4.10
CA LEU A 92 -5.88 -9.13 -3.44
C LEU A 92 -6.12 -10.62 -3.73
N ASN A 93 -7.37 -11.07 -3.70
CA ASN A 93 -7.72 -12.46 -4.00
C ASN A 93 -7.42 -12.81 -5.45
N LEU A 94 -7.60 -11.86 -6.37
CA LEU A 94 -7.32 -12.08 -7.78
C LEU A 94 -5.85 -12.44 -8.01
N HIS A 95 -4.95 -11.86 -7.23
CA HIS A 95 -3.50 -12.06 -7.38
C HIS A 95 -2.93 -13.04 -6.36
N ALA A 96 -3.75 -13.56 -5.46
CA ALA A 96 -3.27 -14.49 -4.44
C ALA A 96 -2.87 -15.82 -5.06
N VAL A 97 -1.74 -16.35 -4.61
CA VAL A 97 -1.30 -17.69 -4.97
C VAL A 97 -2.05 -18.70 -4.11
N ASN A 98 -2.66 -19.69 -4.76
CA ASN A 98 -3.33 -20.76 -4.04
C ASN A 98 -2.27 -21.78 -3.60
N LEU A 99 -2.06 -21.86 -2.29
CA LEU A 99 -1.03 -22.71 -1.70
C LEU A 99 -1.55 -24.07 -1.24
N LEU A 100 -2.73 -24.44 -1.64
CA LEU A 100 -3.32 -25.74 -1.28
C LEU A 100 -2.63 -26.88 -1.97
#